data_4f3da034d22f0accabf20f1f16b2db4e
#
_entry.id   4f3da034d22f0accabf20f1f16b2db4e
#
_cell.length_a   1.000
_cell.length_b   1.000
_cell.length_c   1.000
_cell.angle_alpha   90.00
_cell.angle_beta   90.00
_cell.angle_gamma   90.00
#
_symmetry.space_group_name_H-M   'P 1'
#
loop_
_entity.id
_entity.type
_entity.pdbx_description
1 polymer ?
#
loop_
_entity_poly.entity_id
_entity_poly.type
_entity_poly.pdbx_seq_one_letter_code
_entity_poly.pdbx_strand_id
1 'polypeptide(L)'
;ITGQKTWITHAARADLMTVLARTNPQEKGYRGLSMFLAAKPRGTDDNPFPADGMTGGEIEVLGYRGMKEFDISFDGFAVPAANLLGGVEGQGFKQLMQTFEAARIQTAARAIGVAQAALDLGLRYGTERIQFGKPIVNFPRVSDKLTMMAAEILLARQLTYFAAREKDAGRRCDLEAGMAKLLAARAAWAAADNALQIHGGNG
;
A
#
# COMPACT_ATOMS: atom_id res chain seq x y z
N ILE A 1 2.36 -10.99 24.05
CA ILE A 1 2.94 -11.06 22.69
C ILE A 1 4.40 -10.67 22.77
N THR A 2 5.30 -11.46 22.18
CA THR A 2 6.73 -11.17 22.08
C THR A 2 7.17 -11.37 20.64
N GLY A 3 7.97 -10.43 20.07
CA GLY A 3 8.44 -10.47 18.69
C GLY A 3 8.47 -9.10 18.04
N GLN A 4 8.67 -9.08 16.71
CA GLN A 4 8.82 -7.84 15.95
C GLN A 4 7.84 -7.76 14.79
N LYS A 5 7.47 -6.53 14.43
CA LYS A 5 6.70 -6.17 13.23
C LYS A 5 7.37 -4.99 12.55
N THR A 6 7.37 -4.98 11.22
CA THR A 6 7.95 -3.90 10.43
C THR A 6 6.95 -3.36 9.42
N TRP A 7 7.19 -2.14 8.95
CA TRP A 7 6.33 -1.43 8.00
C TRP A 7 4.89 -1.25 8.50
N ILE A 8 4.75 -0.83 9.77
CA ILE A 8 3.43 -0.65 10.37
C ILE A 8 3.03 0.83 10.28
N THR A 9 2.12 1.10 9.36
CA THR A 9 1.59 2.44 9.09
C THR A 9 0.82 2.98 10.29
N HIS A 10 1.09 4.21 10.71
CA HIS A 10 0.41 4.93 11.79
C HIS A 10 0.45 4.25 13.16
N ALA A 11 1.36 3.34 13.41
CA ALA A 11 1.37 2.54 14.64
C ALA A 11 1.39 3.39 15.92
N ALA A 12 2.12 4.50 15.95
CA ALA A 12 2.16 5.39 17.11
C ALA A 12 0.79 6.03 17.39
N ARG A 13 0.06 6.44 16.35
CA ARG A 13 -1.20 7.20 16.44
C ARG A 13 -2.45 6.31 16.49
N ALA A 14 -2.34 5.01 16.26
CA ALA A 14 -3.45 4.07 16.36
C ALA A 14 -3.83 3.81 17.83
N ASP A 15 -5.13 3.66 18.10
CA ASP A 15 -5.67 3.22 19.38
C ASP A 15 -5.91 1.71 19.41
N LEU A 16 -6.04 1.11 18.22
CA LEU A 16 -6.31 -0.31 18.02
C LEU A 16 -5.42 -0.84 16.90
N MET A 17 -4.82 -1.99 17.12
CA MET A 17 -4.05 -2.72 16.11
C MET A 17 -4.66 -4.09 15.87
N THR A 18 -4.63 -4.55 14.61
CA THR A 18 -4.79 -5.98 14.31
C THR A 18 -3.41 -6.64 14.32
N VAL A 19 -3.22 -7.61 15.21
CA VAL A 19 -1.91 -8.25 15.40
C VAL A 19 -2.02 -9.73 15.08
N LEU A 20 -1.31 -10.18 14.06
CA LEU A 20 -1.14 -11.60 13.75
C LEU A 20 0.00 -12.16 14.63
N ALA A 21 -0.31 -13.14 15.46
CA ALA A 21 0.66 -13.76 16.34
C ALA A 21 0.51 -15.29 16.31
N ARG A 22 1.58 -16.00 16.70
CA ARG A 22 1.55 -17.46 16.84
C ARG A 22 1.03 -17.82 18.21
N THR A 23 -0.13 -18.51 18.25
CA THR A 23 -0.73 -19.02 19.49
C THR A 23 -0.41 -20.49 19.73
N ASN A 24 -0.16 -21.26 18.67
CA ASN A 24 0.28 -22.64 18.79
C ASN A 24 1.72 -22.81 18.27
N PRO A 25 2.73 -22.92 19.15
CA PRO A 25 4.13 -23.09 18.76
C PRO A 25 4.44 -24.47 18.15
N GLN A 26 3.60 -25.49 18.38
CA GLN A 26 3.77 -26.83 17.83
C GLN A 26 3.34 -26.88 16.35
N GLU A 27 2.42 -26.03 15.95
CA GLU A 27 1.97 -25.90 14.56
C GLU A 27 2.86 -24.86 13.82
N LYS A 28 3.82 -25.36 13.04
CA LYS A 28 4.78 -24.53 12.31
C LYS A 28 4.18 -23.75 11.13
N GLY A 29 3.06 -24.24 10.59
CA GLY A 29 2.35 -23.64 9.46
C GLY A 29 1.48 -22.44 9.86
N TYR A 30 0.70 -21.99 8.91
CA TYR A 30 -0.23 -20.87 9.08
C TYR A 30 -1.39 -21.17 10.05
N ARG A 31 -1.68 -22.44 10.31
CA ARG A 31 -2.72 -22.88 11.27
C ARG A 31 -2.37 -22.56 12.71
N GLY A 32 -1.10 -22.31 13.02
CA GLY A 32 -0.66 -21.84 14.34
C GLY A 32 -0.80 -20.36 14.56
N LEU A 33 -1.33 -19.61 13.57
CA LEU A 33 -1.42 -18.13 13.59
C LEU A 33 -2.84 -17.68 13.90
N SER A 34 -2.96 -16.73 14.82
CA SER A 34 -4.23 -16.14 15.26
C SER A 34 -4.16 -14.61 15.14
N MET A 35 -5.30 -13.97 14.91
CA MET A 35 -5.41 -12.53 14.81
C MET A 35 -6.03 -11.97 16.09
N PHE A 36 -5.44 -10.91 16.63
CA PHE A 36 -5.92 -10.21 17.81
C PHE A 36 -6.27 -8.76 17.51
N LEU A 37 -7.29 -8.25 18.18
CA LEU A 37 -7.58 -6.83 18.27
C LEU A 37 -6.87 -6.27 19.51
N ALA A 38 -5.72 -5.66 19.30
CA ALA A 38 -4.86 -5.18 20.38
C ALA A 38 -5.08 -3.68 20.60
N ALA A 39 -5.80 -3.33 21.66
CA ALA A 39 -5.94 -1.95 22.09
C ALA A 39 -4.63 -1.47 22.74
N LYS A 40 -4.27 -0.22 22.50
CA LYS A 40 -3.13 0.43 23.12
C LYS A 40 -3.37 1.91 23.32
N PRO A 41 -2.66 2.57 24.26
CA PRO A 41 -2.65 4.03 24.35
C PRO A 41 -2.09 4.64 23.05
N ARG A 42 -2.69 5.74 22.61
CA ARG A 42 -2.18 6.54 21.49
C ARG A 42 -0.85 7.20 21.89
N GLY A 43 0.16 7.08 21.05
CA GLY A 43 1.43 7.75 21.23
C GLY A 43 1.40 9.21 20.78
N THR A 44 2.42 9.92 21.21
CA THR A 44 2.78 11.27 20.76
C THR A 44 4.08 11.24 19.96
N ASP A 45 4.52 12.37 19.44
CA ASP A 45 5.81 12.42 18.74
C ASP A 45 6.98 12.22 19.72
N ASP A 46 6.87 12.67 20.98
CA ASP A 46 7.89 12.50 22.02
C ASP A 46 7.86 11.10 22.66
N ASN A 47 6.71 10.45 22.67
CA ASN A 47 6.53 9.09 23.20
C ASN A 47 5.60 8.27 22.26
N PRO A 48 6.13 7.74 21.18
CA PRO A 48 5.31 7.05 20.17
C PRO A 48 4.71 5.73 20.63
N PHE A 49 5.32 5.07 21.63
CA PHE A 49 4.88 3.75 22.11
C PHE A 49 4.79 3.72 23.65
N PRO A 50 3.75 4.37 24.24
CA PRO A 50 3.64 4.46 25.72
C PRO A 50 3.13 3.18 26.39
N ALA A 51 2.74 2.15 25.63
CA ALA A 51 2.24 0.90 26.19
C ALA A 51 3.38 0.06 26.78
N ASP A 52 3.16 -0.56 27.94
CA ASP A 52 4.10 -1.52 28.53
C ASP A 52 4.36 -2.70 27.59
N GLY A 53 5.62 -3.11 27.47
CA GLY A 53 6.03 -4.20 26.60
C GLY A 53 5.99 -3.86 25.09
N MET A 54 5.94 -2.57 24.76
CA MET A 54 5.96 -2.12 23.36
C MET A 54 7.00 -1.01 23.18
N THR A 55 7.86 -1.18 22.19
CA THR A 55 8.84 -0.18 21.74
C THR A 55 8.85 -0.12 20.22
N GLY A 56 9.48 0.90 19.63
CA GLY A 56 9.59 1.00 18.18
C GLY A 56 10.30 2.26 17.72
N GLY A 57 10.52 2.35 16.43
CA GLY A 57 11.14 3.49 15.76
C GLY A 57 10.47 3.81 14.44
N GLU A 58 10.56 5.06 14.03
CA GLU A 58 10.09 5.51 12.71
C GLU A 58 11.03 5.02 11.62
N ILE A 59 10.46 4.53 10.53
CA ILE A 59 11.16 4.21 9.29
C ILE A 59 11.01 5.41 8.36
N GLU A 60 12.13 6.03 7.97
CA GLU A 60 12.11 7.09 6.96
C GLU A 60 11.72 6.53 5.60
N VAL A 61 10.73 7.15 4.96
CA VAL A 61 10.24 6.75 3.64
C VAL A 61 10.18 7.94 2.69
N LEU A 62 10.39 7.66 1.41
CA LEU A 62 10.19 8.65 0.34
C LEU A 62 8.69 8.83 0.07
N GLY A 63 8.17 9.98 0.38
CA GLY A 63 6.74 10.25 0.22
C GLY A 63 5.94 9.94 1.49
N TYR A 64 4.65 9.69 1.38
CA TYR A 64 3.73 9.49 2.52
C TYR A 64 3.85 10.55 3.62
N ARG A 65 4.03 11.80 3.22
CA ARG A 65 4.17 12.92 4.16
C ARG A 65 2.90 13.03 5.01
N GLY A 66 3.07 12.97 6.34
CA GLY A 66 1.95 12.95 7.29
C GLY A 66 1.46 11.54 7.66
N MET A 67 1.99 10.50 7.04
CA MET A 67 1.77 9.11 7.41
C MET A 67 3.11 8.43 7.71
N LYS A 68 3.36 8.13 8.98
CA LYS A 68 4.62 7.55 9.42
C LYS A 68 4.55 6.02 9.41
N GLU A 69 5.65 5.39 9.00
CA GLU A 69 5.85 3.94 9.07
C GLU A 69 6.76 3.60 10.26
N PHE A 70 6.53 2.46 10.87
CA PHE A 70 7.26 2.08 12.08
C PHE A 70 7.71 0.62 12.06
N ASP A 71 8.86 0.39 12.68
CA ASP A 71 9.22 -0.89 13.28
C ASP A 71 8.70 -0.94 14.71
N ILE A 72 8.16 -2.09 15.11
CA ILE A 72 7.62 -2.30 16.45
C ILE A 72 8.25 -3.56 17.05
N SER A 73 8.70 -3.46 18.28
CA SER A 73 9.12 -4.60 19.09
C SER A 73 8.13 -4.78 20.24
N PHE A 74 7.70 -6.01 20.44
CA PHE A 74 6.89 -6.45 21.55
C PHE A 74 7.73 -7.33 22.49
N ASP A 75 7.70 -7.02 23.79
CA ASP A 75 8.31 -7.82 24.84
C ASP A 75 7.31 -7.97 26.00
N GLY A 76 6.58 -9.07 25.97
CA GLY A 76 5.53 -9.32 26.94
C GLY A 76 4.29 -8.41 26.79
N PHE A 77 4.09 -7.76 25.65
CA PHE A 77 2.90 -6.92 25.42
C PHE A 77 1.61 -7.70 25.64
N ALA A 78 0.83 -7.27 26.63
CA ALA A 78 -0.37 -7.98 27.07
C ALA A 78 -1.57 -7.67 26.18
N VAL A 79 -2.20 -8.70 25.65
CA VAL A 79 -3.47 -8.62 24.92
C VAL A 79 -4.45 -9.60 25.52
N PRO A 80 -5.64 -9.17 25.97
CA PRO A 80 -6.64 -10.09 26.53
C PRO A 80 -7.03 -11.22 25.57
N ALA A 81 -7.19 -12.44 26.05
CA ALA A 81 -7.62 -13.57 25.25
C ALA A 81 -8.99 -13.35 24.58
N ALA A 82 -9.87 -12.58 25.21
CA ALA A 82 -11.17 -12.20 24.67
C ALA A 82 -11.06 -11.35 23.38
N ASN A 83 -9.90 -10.76 23.11
CA ASN A 83 -9.64 -9.97 21.91
C ASN A 83 -9.19 -10.83 20.72
N LEU A 84 -9.24 -12.16 20.83
CA LEU A 84 -9.03 -13.07 19.71
C LEU A 84 -10.12 -12.87 18.66
N LEU A 85 -9.73 -12.47 17.45
CA LEU A 85 -10.68 -12.17 16.37
C LEU A 85 -11.39 -13.45 15.92
N GLY A 86 -12.72 -13.46 16.10
CA GLY A 86 -13.56 -14.61 15.76
C GLY A 86 -13.57 -15.72 16.81
N GLY A 87 -12.85 -15.57 17.94
CA GLY A 87 -12.92 -16.50 19.09
C GLY A 87 -12.30 -17.89 18.88
N VAL A 88 -11.72 -18.15 17.69
CA VAL A 88 -11.12 -19.44 17.33
C VAL A 88 -9.67 -19.24 16.91
N GLU A 89 -8.75 -19.93 17.60
CA GLU A 89 -7.32 -19.93 17.25
C GLU A 89 -7.06 -20.55 15.87
N GLY A 90 -5.92 -20.18 15.26
CA GLY A 90 -5.47 -20.77 14.00
C GLY A 90 -6.16 -20.22 12.74
N GLN A 91 -7.07 -19.24 12.86
CA GLN A 91 -7.76 -18.63 11.73
C GLN A 91 -7.12 -17.31 11.25
N GLY A 92 -6.11 -16.80 11.95
CA GLY A 92 -5.55 -15.49 11.70
C GLY A 92 -5.00 -15.29 10.28
N PHE A 93 -4.34 -16.29 9.71
CA PHE A 93 -3.83 -16.19 8.35
C PHE A 93 -4.96 -16.09 7.30
N LYS A 94 -6.03 -16.85 7.47
CA LYS A 94 -7.21 -16.80 6.59
C LYS A 94 -7.87 -15.42 6.65
N GLN A 95 -8.05 -14.89 7.85
CA GLN A 95 -8.59 -13.53 8.06
C GLN A 95 -7.72 -12.46 7.40
N LEU A 96 -6.39 -12.59 7.52
CA LEU A 96 -5.44 -11.69 6.85
C LEU A 96 -5.56 -11.76 5.32
N MET A 97 -5.64 -12.95 4.74
CA MET A 97 -5.77 -13.11 3.28
C MET A 97 -7.05 -12.50 2.73
N GLN A 98 -8.17 -12.62 3.44
CA GLN A 98 -9.44 -11.97 3.06
C GLN A 98 -9.31 -10.44 3.04
N THR A 99 -8.58 -9.87 3.99
CA THR A 99 -8.30 -8.42 4.04
C THR A 99 -7.40 -8.00 2.87
N PHE A 100 -6.41 -8.81 2.51
CA PHE A 100 -5.45 -8.49 1.46
C PHE A 100 -6.04 -8.44 0.06
N GLU A 101 -7.14 -9.13 -0.24
CA GLU A 101 -7.84 -8.97 -1.52
C GLU A 101 -8.28 -7.51 -1.70
N ALA A 102 -9.04 -6.98 -0.74
CA ALA A 102 -9.52 -5.59 -0.78
C ALA A 102 -8.36 -4.58 -0.73
N ALA A 103 -7.35 -4.83 0.11
CA ALA A 103 -6.19 -3.96 0.24
C ALA A 103 -5.37 -3.86 -1.06
N ARG A 104 -5.25 -4.96 -1.82
CA ARG A 104 -4.56 -4.94 -3.12
C ARG A 104 -5.33 -4.13 -4.16
N ILE A 105 -6.66 -4.27 -4.22
CA ILE A 105 -7.51 -3.47 -5.12
C ILE A 105 -7.40 -1.98 -4.76
N GLN A 106 -7.48 -1.62 -3.48
CA GLN A 106 -7.31 -0.25 -3.01
C GLN A 106 -5.93 0.32 -3.38
N THR A 107 -4.86 -0.47 -3.18
CA THR A 107 -3.51 -0.05 -3.54
C THR A 107 -3.36 0.14 -5.05
N ALA A 108 -3.98 -0.71 -5.87
CA ALA A 108 -4.02 -0.56 -7.32
C ALA A 108 -4.73 0.75 -7.73
N ALA A 109 -5.89 1.04 -7.15
CA ALA A 109 -6.63 2.26 -7.42
C ALA A 109 -5.82 3.53 -7.08
N ARG A 110 -5.13 3.52 -5.94
CA ARG A 110 -4.22 4.61 -5.55
C ARG A 110 -3.07 4.78 -6.53
N ALA A 111 -2.44 3.69 -6.95
CA ALA A 111 -1.35 3.74 -7.92
C ALA A 111 -1.80 4.31 -9.28
N ILE A 112 -3.00 3.93 -9.75
CA ILE A 112 -3.60 4.50 -10.95
C ILE A 112 -3.84 6.01 -10.82
N GLY A 113 -4.26 6.47 -9.65
CA GLY A 113 -4.42 7.91 -9.38
C GLY A 113 -3.09 8.68 -9.50
N VAL A 114 -2.00 8.12 -8.97
CA VAL A 114 -0.64 8.69 -9.10
C VAL A 114 -0.20 8.69 -10.57
N ALA A 115 -0.39 7.57 -11.29
CA ALA A 115 -0.04 7.46 -12.70
C ALA A 115 -0.82 8.47 -13.56
N GLN A 116 -2.12 8.65 -13.29
CA GLN A 116 -2.95 9.62 -14.00
C GLN A 116 -2.47 11.05 -13.77
N ALA A 117 -2.18 11.42 -12.52
CA ALA A 117 -1.64 12.73 -12.19
C ALA A 117 -0.31 13.00 -12.92
N ALA A 118 0.57 12.00 -13.00
CA ALA A 118 1.82 12.11 -13.73
C ALA A 118 1.59 12.31 -15.24
N LEU A 119 0.64 11.58 -15.85
CA LEU A 119 0.26 11.76 -17.24
C LEU A 119 -0.30 13.16 -17.50
N ASP A 120 -1.21 13.64 -16.66
CA ASP A 120 -1.85 14.95 -16.81
C ASP A 120 -0.81 16.08 -16.73
N LEU A 121 0.13 15.98 -15.77
CA LEU A 121 1.23 16.93 -15.63
C LEU A 121 2.18 16.91 -16.85
N GLY A 122 2.58 15.70 -17.27
CA GLY A 122 3.46 15.54 -18.42
C GLY A 122 2.82 16.03 -19.74
N LEU A 123 1.53 15.75 -19.94
CA LEU A 123 0.78 16.21 -21.11
C LEU A 123 0.65 17.73 -21.13
N ARG A 124 0.25 18.34 -20.02
CA ARG A 124 0.16 19.79 -19.90
C ARG A 124 1.50 20.46 -20.20
N TYR A 125 2.57 20.03 -19.54
CA TYR A 125 3.89 20.57 -19.77
C TYR A 125 4.36 20.36 -21.23
N GLY A 126 4.11 19.18 -21.79
CA GLY A 126 4.46 18.85 -23.18
C GLY A 126 3.76 19.72 -24.22
N THR A 127 2.52 20.16 -23.95
CA THR A 127 1.75 21.04 -24.84
C THR A 127 2.11 22.52 -24.68
N GLU A 128 2.49 22.95 -23.48
CA GLU A 128 2.81 24.35 -23.17
C GLU A 128 4.27 24.70 -23.46
N ARG A 129 5.21 23.78 -23.23
CA ARG A 129 6.65 24.03 -23.37
C ARG A 129 7.05 24.05 -24.85
N ILE A 130 7.58 25.20 -25.29
CA ILE A 130 8.08 25.38 -26.67
C ILE A 130 9.61 25.25 -26.66
N GLN A 131 10.12 24.37 -27.52
CA GLN A 131 11.53 24.23 -27.86
C GLN A 131 11.67 23.93 -29.37
N PHE A 132 12.75 24.43 -29.98
CA PHE A 132 12.99 24.25 -31.42
C PHE A 132 11.79 24.68 -32.30
N GLY A 133 11.11 25.77 -31.88
CA GLY A 133 10.02 26.41 -32.64
C GLY A 133 8.65 25.73 -32.54
N LYS A 134 8.46 24.70 -31.68
CA LYS A 134 7.17 24.03 -31.50
C LYS A 134 6.99 23.44 -30.09
N PRO A 135 5.74 23.13 -29.66
CA PRO A 135 5.50 22.38 -28.43
C PRO A 135 6.26 21.07 -28.40
N ILE A 136 6.82 20.70 -27.24
CA ILE A 136 7.66 19.51 -27.14
C ILE A 136 6.88 18.21 -27.32
N VAL A 137 5.56 18.20 -27.13
CA VAL A 137 4.68 17.05 -27.43
C VAL A 137 4.77 16.61 -28.91
N ASN A 138 5.16 17.54 -29.82
CA ASN A 138 5.32 17.23 -31.25
C ASN A 138 6.65 16.51 -31.59
N PHE A 139 7.43 16.15 -30.59
CA PHE A 139 8.62 15.33 -30.77
C PHE A 139 8.30 13.86 -30.38
N PRO A 140 8.62 12.88 -31.24
CA PRO A 140 8.28 11.48 -31.01
C PRO A 140 8.73 10.96 -29.64
N ARG A 141 9.92 11.33 -29.16
CA ARG A 141 10.43 10.93 -27.86
C ARG A 141 9.59 11.42 -26.67
N VAL A 142 8.77 12.43 -26.85
CA VAL A 142 7.83 12.95 -25.84
C VAL A 142 6.46 12.34 -26.03
N SER A 143 5.92 12.36 -27.26
CA SER A 143 4.60 11.80 -27.57
C SER A 143 4.52 10.29 -27.31
N ASP A 144 5.59 9.53 -27.61
CA ASP A 144 5.64 8.08 -27.37
C ASP A 144 5.55 7.77 -25.86
N LYS A 145 6.23 8.55 -25.01
CA LYS A 145 6.12 8.41 -23.54
C LYS A 145 4.68 8.63 -23.07
N LEU A 146 4.05 9.71 -23.51
CA LEU A 146 2.67 10.04 -23.13
C LEU A 146 1.68 8.97 -23.62
N THR A 147 1.86 8.46 -24.83
CA THR A 147 1.04 7.40 -25.40
C THR A 147 1.17 6.10 -24.59
N MET A 148 2.39 5.70 -24.25
CA MET A 148 2.61 4.51 -23.42
C MET A 148 2.03 4.66 -22.02
N MET A 149 2.22 5.82 -21.38
CA MET A 149 1.61 6.11 -20.08
C MET A 149 0.08 5.96 -20.15
N ALA A 150 -0.57 6.55 -21.15
CA ALA A 150 -2.02 6.47 -21.32
C ALA A 150 -2.51 5.02 -21.50
N ALA A 151 -1.82 4.24 -22.35
CA ALA A 151 -2.16 2.84 -22.61
C ALA A 151 -2.01 1.97 -21.35
N GLU A 152 -0.89 2.07 -20.66
CA GLU A 152 -0.62 1.29 -19.43
C GLU A 152 -1.58 1.64 -18.30
N ILE A 153 -1.91 2.92 -18.13
CA ILE A 153 -2.90 3.39 -17.14
C ILE A 153 -4.27 2.81 -17.47
N LEU A 154 -4.68 2.82 -18.74
CA LEU A 154 -5.96 2.26 -19.17
C LEU A 154 -6.04 0.76 -18.86
N LEU A 155 -5.01 -0.01 -19.20
CA LEU A 155 -4.96 -1.45 -18.94
C LEU A 155 -5.02 -1.76 -17.45
N ALA A 156 -4.21 -1.07 -16.62
CA ALA A 156 -4.20 -1.25 -15.18
C ALA A 156 -5.56 -0.88 -14.56
N ARG A 157 -6.20 0.19 -15.04
CA ARG A 157 -7.52 0.63 -14.59
C ARG A 157 -8.60 -0.41 -14.90
N GLN A 158 -8.63 -0.96 -16.12
CA GLN A 158 -9.62 -1.97 -16.49
C GLN A 158 -9.47 -3.24 -15.66
N LEU A 159 -8.24 -3.69 -15.42
CA LEU A 159 -7.99 -4.85 -14.57
C LEU A 159 -8.39 -4.58 -13.10
N THR A 160 -8.13 -3.37 -12.60
CA THR A 160 -8.54 -2.97 -11.24
C THR A 160 -10.05 -2.95 -11.10
N TYR A 161 -10.78 -2.41 -12.08
CA TYR A 161 -12.23 -2.43 -12.09
C TYR A 161 -12.79 -3.86 -12.23
N PHE A 162 -12.14 -4.71 -13.01
CA PHE A 162 -12.50 -6.12 -13.09
C PHE A 162 -12.38 -6.79 -11.71
N ALA A 163 -11.23 -6.66 -11.04
CA ALA A 163 -11.01 -7.21 -9.70
C ALA A 163 -12.01 -6.68 -8.67
N ALA A 164 -12.35 -5.38 -8.73
CA ALA A 164 -13.34 -4.78 -7.85
C ALA A 164 -14.74 -5.37 -8.07
N ARG A 165 -15.18 -5.52 -9.32
CA ARG A 165 -16.48 -6.15 -9.64
C ARG A 165 -16.55 -7.62 -9.20
N GLU A 166 -15.46 -8.36 -9.31
CA GLU A 166 -15.40 -9.74 -8.79
C GLU A 166 -15.59 -9.76 -7.26
N LYS A 167 -14.92 -8.82 -6.56
CA LYS A 167 -15.07 -8.66 -5.11
C LYS A 167 -16.49 -8.27 -4.71
N ASP A 168 -17.09 -7.30 -5.39
CA ASP A 168 -18.47 -6.84 -5.13
C ASP A 168 -19.51 -7.94 -5.37
N ALA A 169 -19.24 -8.83 -6.33
CA ALA A 169 -20.07 -9.99 -6.61
C ALA A 169 -19.85 -11.17 -5.64
N GLY A 170 -19.02 -10.99 -4.59
CA GLY A 170 -18.70 -12.02 -3.62
C GLY A 170 -17.86 -13.18 -4.16
N ARG A 171 -17.27 -13.05 -5.34
CA ARG A 171 -16.38 -14.06 -5.93
C ARG A 171 -14.97 -13.94 -5.38
N ARG A 172 -14.27 -15.06 -5.30
CA ARG A 172 -12.84 -15.06 -4.96
C ARG A 172 -12.05 -14.34 -6.04
N CYS A 173 -11.22 -13.39 -5.66
CA CYS A 173 -10.49 -12.52 -6.60
C CYS A 173 -9.05 -12.24 -6.17
N ASP A 174 -8.42 -13.13 -5.42
CA ASP A 174 -7.04 -12.98 -4.95
C ASP A 174 -6.01 -12.87 -6.09
N LEU A 175 -6.21 -13.62 -7.18
CA LEU A 175 -5.38 -13.56 -8.37
C LEU A 175 -5.55 -12.22 -9.10
N GLU A 176 -6.77 -11.82 -9.38
CA GLU A 176 -7.12 -10.58 -10.08
C GLU A 176 -6.66 -9.36 -9.29
N ALA A 177 -6.88 -9.36 -7.97
CA ALA A 177 -6.40 -8.31 -7.07
C ALA A 177 -4.86 -8.23 -7.03
N GLY A 178 -4.19 -9.39 -7.07
CA GLY A 178 -2.74 -9.48 -7.15
C GLY A 178 -2.19 -8.91 -8.46
N MET A 179 -2.77 -9.30 -9.59
CA MET A 179 -2.41 -8.78 -10.92
C MET A 179 -2.68 -7.28 -11.05
N ALA A 180 -3.84 -6.82 -10.56
CA ALA A 180 -4.20 -5.41 -10.59
C ALA A 180 -3.18 -4.55 -9.82
N LYS A 181 -2.82 -4.98 -8.59
CA LYS A 181 -1.82 -4.27 -7.78
C LYS A 181 -0.45 -4.24 -8.46
N LEU A 182 -0.02 -5.36 -9.02
CA LEU A 182 1.27 -5.47 -9.70
C LEU A 182 1.36 -4.51 -10.91
N LEU A 183 0.37 -4.57 -11.80
CA LEU A 183 0.36 -3.75 -13.02
C LEU A 183 0.19 -2.26 -12.69
N ALA A 184 -0.72 -1.92 -11.79
CA ALA A 184 -0.94 -0.53 -11.40
C ALA A 184 0.31 0.10 -10.75
N ALA A 185 1.02 -0.64 -9.89
CA ALA A 185 2.24 -0.14 -9.27
C ALA A 185 3.37 0.07 -10.30
N ARG A 186 3.51 -0.84 -11.28
CA ARG A 186 4.47 -0.69 -12.38
C ARG A 186 4.13 0.50 -13.28
N ALA A 187 2.86 0.64 -13.66
CA ALA A 187 2.40 1.77 -14.47
C ALA A 187 2.62 3.10 -13.75
N ALA A 188 2.37 3.17 -12.44
CA ALA A 188 2.60 4.38 -11.66
C ALA A 188 4.09 4.78 -11.62
N TRP A 189 4.97 3.81 -11.41
CA TRP A 189 6.41 4.05 -11.45
C TRP A 189 6.87 4.56 -12.81
N ALA A 190 6.49 3.86 -13.90
CA ALA A 190 6.85 4.22 -15.26
C ALA A 190 6.28 5.60 -15.65
N ALA A 191 5.04 5.90 -15.24
CA ALA A 191 4.41 7.18 -15.50
C ALA A 191 5.12 8.33 -14.78
N ALA A 192 5.49 8.16 -13.52
CA ALA A 192 6.23 9.16 -12.75
C ALA A 192 7.60 9.45 -13.37
N ASP A 193 8.37 8.41 -13.70
CA ASP A 193 9.67 8.54 -14.35
C ASP A 193 9.54 9.23 -15.72
N ASN A 194 8.60 8.81 -16.55
CA ASN A 194 8.37 9.42 -17.85
C ASN A 194 7.93 10.89 -17.74
N ALA A 195 7.11 11.24 -16.75
CA ALA A 195 6.71 12.62 -16.52
C ALA A 195 7.92 13.49 -16.13
N LEU A 196 8.78 13.01 -15.22
CA LEU A 196 10.04 13.68 -14.88
C LEU A 196 10.90 13.91 -16.13
N GLN A 197 11.07 12.88 -16.96
CA GLN A 197 11.83 12.98 -18.21
C GLN A 197 11.25 14.01 -19.19
N ILE A 198 9.92 14.11 -19.29
CA ILE A 198 9.24 15.12 -20.13
C ILE A 198 9.52 16.53 -19.61
N HIS A 199 9.58 16.74 -18.30
CA HIS A 199 9.90 18.04 -17.70
C HIS A 199 11.38 18.42 -17.87
N GLY A 200 12.27 17.48 -18.16
CA GLY A 200 13.70 17.71 -18.31
C GLY A 200 14.31 18.29 -17.03
N GLY A 201 15.03 19.40 -17.15
CA GLY A 201 15.67 20.05 -15.98
C GLY A 201 14.68 20.62 -14.94
N ASN A 202 13.38 20.63 -15.22
CA ASN A 202 12.30 21.04 -14.31
C ASN A 202 11.59 19.86 -13.63
N GLY A 203 12.04 18.63 -13.90
CA GLY A 203 11.50 17.41 -13.33
C GLY A 203 12.11 17.00 -11.99
#